data_dca45db23eef8b13b435b1481d08fbd3
#
_entry.id   dca45db23eef8b13b435b1481d08fbd3
#
_cell.length_a   1.000
_cell.length_b   1.000
_cell.length_c   1.000
_cell.angle_alpha   90.00
_cell.angle_beta   90.00
_cell.angle_gamma   90.00
#
_symmetry.space_group_name_H-M   'P 1'
#
loop_
_entity.id
_entity.type
_entity.pdbx_description
1 polymer ?
#
loop_
_entity_poly.entity_id
_entity_poly.type
_entity_poly.pdbx_seq_one_letter_code
_entity_poly.pdbx_strand_id
1 'polypeptide(L)'
;MSTETTQMRREINEIPLAVERLLTDGANTIAKTASAVRAHDPSFLISVARGSSDHACSYLKYASELLLGLPMASVGPSVKSIYGVDMRCPGALCISVSQSGQSPDIVQLTQSLTEGGAYSVAITNNTGSALANAASSALSIHAGPELSVAATKTFVTSLIAGLWLLAEVKGDDELLSAVHKLPEALAQAITCDWGAVVEAVDGQSLFTLGRGMSWAISNEAALKFKETCQIHAESYSSAEVLHGPVSIVDQGFPVIAFASGDAAEANIAEVADALAAKGAMVFATTNKVSDAVSLPHVRTSHWMTDPVASIASFYGLVETVATRRGINPDAPRHLRKVTETV
;
A
#
# COMPACT_ATOMS: atom_id res chain seq x y z
N MET A 1 15.59 -9.70 -27.59
CA MET A 1 15.29 -9.54 -26.18
C MET A 1 14.70 -10.85 -25.68
N SER A 2 15.15 -11.41 -24.57
CA SER A 2 14.68 -12.70 -24.09
C SER A 2 13.19 -12.59 -23.75
N THR A 3 12.41 -13.58 -24.22
CA THR A 3 10.96 -13.71 -23.96
C THR A 3 10.68 -14.26 -22.55
N GLU A 4 11.63 -14.12 -21.65
CA GLU A 4 11.51 -14.68 -20.31
C GLU A 4 10.70 -13.71 -19.43
N THR A 5 9.62 -14.23 -18.84
CA THR A 5 8.76 -13.49 -17.90
C THR A 5 9.58 -13.03 -16.69
N THR A 6 9.52 -11.75 -16.34
CA THR A 6 10.22 -11.19 -15.17
C THR A 6 9.76 -11.89 -13.87
N GLN A 7 10.62 -11.88 -12.86
CA GLN A 7 10.23 -12.38 -11.53
C GLN A 7 9.09 -11.53 -10.96
N MET A 8 9.17 -10.21 -11.13
CA MET A 8 8.10 -9.28 -10.71
C MET A 8 6.74 -9.67 -11.33
N ARG A 9 6.69 -10.00 -12.65
CA ARG A 9 5.45 -10.46 -13.31
C ARG A 9 4.92 -11.77 -12.71
N ARG A 10 5.81 -12.70 -12.39
CA ARG A 10 5.42 -13.95 -11.73
C ARG A 10 4.80 -13.66 -10.36
N GLU A 11 5.41 -12.81 -9.57
CA GLU A 11 4.95 -12.42 -8.23
C GLU A 11 3.64 -11.63 -8.27
N ILE A 12 3.41 -10.80 -9.31
CA ILE A 12 2.12 -10.15 -9.56
C ILE A 12 1.03 -11.21 -9.82
N ASN A 13 1.33 -12.19 -10.66
CA ASN A 13 0.37 -13.26 -10.97
C ASN A 13 0.08 -14.17 -9.77
N GLU A 14 0.97 -14.22 -8.79
CA GLU A 14 0.79 -14.95 -7.52
C GLU A 14 -0.10 -14.21 -6.50
N ILE A 15 -0.42 -12.92 -6.71
CA ILE A 15 -1.18 -12.10 -5.74
C ILE A 15 -2.47 -12.80 -5.28
N PRO A 16 -3.36 -13.31 -6.17
CA PRO A 16 -4.60 -13.94 -5.72
C PRO A 16 -4.36 -15.16 -4.82
N LEU A 17 -3.40 -16.01 -5.18
CA LEU A 17 -3.05 -17.20 -4.40
C LEU A 17 -2.36 -16.85 -3.07
N ALA A 18 -1.56 -15.79 -3.03
CA ALA A 18 -0.94 -15.31 -1.78
C ALA A 18 -2.02 -14.83 -0.80
N VAL A 19 -3.03 -14.13 -1.31
CA VAL A 19 -4.17 -13.67 -0.49
C VAL A 19 -5.03 -14.85 -0.03
N GLU A 20 -5.29 -15.84 -0.88
CA GLU A 20 -6.00 -17.05 -0.49
C GLU A 20 -5.28 -17.79 0.66
N ARG A 21 -3.95 -17.93 0.58
CA ARG A 21 -3.14 -18.50 1.67
C ARG A 21 -3.26 -17.68 2.96
N LEU A 22 -3.15 -16.34 2.87
CA LEU A 22 -3.32 -15.47 4.03
C LEU A 22 -4.69 -15.68 4.69
N LEU A 23 -5.77 -15.72 3.91
CA LEU A 23 -7.12 -15.89 4.44
C LEU A 23 -7.36 -17.28 5.04
N THR A 24 -6.70 -18.31 4.51
CA THR A 24 -6.80 -19.69 5.01
C THR A 24 -5.94 -19.89 6.26
N ASP A 25 -4.65 -19.56 6.19
CA ASP A 25 -3.66 -19.90 7.23
C ASP A 25 -3.60 -18.84 8.34
N GLY A 26 -3.99 -17.59 8.05
CA GLY A 26 -3.94 -16.45 8.97
C GLY A 26 -5.12 -16.37 9.97
N ALA A 27 -6.25 -17.02 9.67
CA ALA A 27 -7.52 -16.81 10.37
C ALA A 27 -7.43 -16.90 11.91
N ASN A 28 -6.84 -17.97 12.42
CA ASN A 28 -6.72 -18.17 13.86
C ASN A 28 -5.84 -17.10 14.55
N THR A 29 -4.75 -16.71 13.87
CA THR A 29 -3.82 -15.70 14.42
C THR A 29 -4.45 -14.32 14.39
N ILE A 30 -5.15 -13.96 13.33
CA ILE A 30 -5.89 -12.69 13.21
C ILE A 30 -6.97 -12.61 14.30
N ALA A 31 -7.82 -13.62 14.44
CA ALA A 31 -8.90 -13.62 15.44
C ALA A 31 -8.35 -13.52 16.87
N LYS A 32 -7.27 -14.25 17.19
CA LYS A 32 -6.61 -14.20 18.49
C LYS A 32 -6.00 -12.83 18.77
N THR A 33 -5.32 -12.23 17.77
CA THR A 33 -4.74 -10.90 17.91
C THR A 33 -5.82 -9.84 18.04
N ALA A 34 -6.90 -9.91 17.27
CA ALA A 34 -8.04 -9.00 17.40
C ALA A 34 -8.68 -9.05 18.81
N SER A 35 -8.82 -10.26 19.38
CA SER A 35 -9.30 -10.41 20.76
C SER A 35 -8.38 -9.74 21.78
N ALA A 36 -7.05 -9.88 21.62
CA ALA A 36 -6.08 -9.23 22.48
C ALA A 36 -6.08 -7.70 22.32
N VAL A 37 -6.24 -7.20 21.09
CA VAL A 37 -6.37 -5.76 20.84
C VAL A 37 -7.64 -5.20 21.47
N ARG A 38 -8.78 -5.89 21.36
CA ARG A 38 -10.02 -5.49 22.05
C ARG A 38 -9.87 -5.46 23.57
N ALA A 39 -9.16 -6.45 24.14
CA ALA A 39 -8.88 -6.49 25.58
C ALA A 39 -7.93 -5.36 26.04
N HIS A 40 -7.03 -4.91 25.16
CA HIS A 40 -6.14 -3.77 25.42
C HIS A 40 -6.89 -2.43 25.37
N ASP A 41 -8.01 -2.35 24.66
CA ASP A 41 -8.87 -1.18 24.50
C ASP A 41 -8.09 0.09 24.08
N PRO A 42 -7.46 0.09 22.89
CA PRO A 42 -6.59 1.19 22.50
C PRO A 42 -7.36 2.48 22.28
N SER A 43 -6.76 3.60 22.67
CA SER A 43 -7.31 4.95 22.47
C SER A 43 -6.73 5.67 21.26
N PHE A 44 -5.63 5.19 20.70
CA PHE A 44 -4.99 5.67 19.47
C PHE A 44 -4.06 4.61 18.91
N LEU A 45 -3.64 4.80 17.65
CA LEU A 45 -2.69 3.90 16.99
C LEU A 45 -1.35 4.60 16.74
N ILE A 46 -0.31 3.78 16.63
CA ILE A 46 1.03 4.18 16.18
C ILE A 46 1.43 3.25 15.03
N SER A 47 2.03 3.81 13.97
CA SER A 47 2.63 3.00 12.91
C SER A 47 4.14 3.15 12.85
N VAL A 48 4.81 2.02 12.53
CA VAL A 48 6.26 1.94 12.38
C VAL A 48 6.57 1.16 11.11
N ALA A 49 7.13 1.84 10.10
CA ALA A 49 7.47 1.22 8.82
C ALA A 49 8.42 2.08 7.99
N ARG A 50 8.83 1.59 6.82
CA ARG A 50 9.54 2.32 5.77
C ARG A 50 9.11 1.87 4.38
N GLY A 51 9.25 2.75 3.38
CA GLY A 51 9.01 2.45 1.96
C GLY A 51 7.58 1.95 1.72
N SER A 52 7.42 0.88 0.95
CA SER A 52 6.10 0.28 0.67
C SER A 52 5.36 -0.10 1.95
N SER A 53 6.06 -0.56 2.98
CA SER A 53 5.44 -0.88 4.27
C SER A 53 4.85 0.35 4.96
N ASP A 54 5.45 1.53 4.80
CA ASP A 54 4.91 2.79 5.32
C ASP A 54 3.66 3.25 4.55
N HIS A 55 3.63 3.00 3.24
CA HIS A 55 2.41 3.20 2.45
C HIS A 55 1.28 2.25 2.89
N ALA A 56 1.61 1.00 3.28
CA ALA A 56 0.63 0.12 3.90
C ALA A 56 0.13 0.69 5.24
N CYS A 57 1.00 1.24 6.07
CA CYS A 57 0.61 1.94 7.29
C CYS A 57 -0.27 3.17 6.99
N SER A 58 0.00 3.92 5.92
CA SER A 58 -0.83 5.05 5.50
C SER A 58 -2.25 4.61 5.12
N TYR A 59 -2.40 3.45 4.47
CA TYR A 59 -3.70 2.84 4.20
C TYR A 59 -4.41 2.44 5.50
N LEU A 60 -3.70 1.78 6.42
CA LEU A 60 -4.24 1.36 7.72
C LEU A 60 -4.59 2.54 8.63
N LYS A 61 -3.90 3.68 8.48
CA LYS A 61 -4.25 4.94 9.14
C LYS A 61 -5.67 5.36 8.79
N TYR A 62 -5.99 5.47 7.49
CA TYR A 62 -7.36 5.78 7.08
C TYR A 62 -8.36 4.72 7.52
N ALA A 63 -7.99 3.43 7.45
CA ALA A 63 -8.85 2.35 7.91
C ALA A 63 -9.17 2.46 9.40
N SER A 64 -8.18 2.72 10.27
CA SER A 64 -8.41 2.88 11.73
C SER A 64 -9.27 4.10 12.05
N GLU A 65 -9.01 5.23 11.38
CA GLU A 65 -9.76 6.48 11.58
C GLU A 65 -11.22 6.34 11.14
N LEU A 66 -11.49 5.62 10.04
CA LEU A 66 -12.84 5.45 9.49
C LEU A 66 -13.64 4.32 10.17
N LEU A 67 -12.99 3.20 10.54
CA LEU A 67 -13.66 2.06 11.18
C LEU A 67 -13.80 2.22 12.68
N LEU A 68 -12.72 2.65 13.35
CA LEU A 68 -12.63 2.66 14.80
C LEU A 68 -12.79 4.07 15.38
N GLY A 69 -12.66 5.13 14.57
CA GLY A 69 -12.60 6.51 15.04
C GLY A 69 -11.32 6.82 15.82
N LEU A 70 -10.28 6.01 15.66
CA LEU A 70 -9.01 6.13 16.37
C LEU A 70 -7.93 6.71 15.46
N PRO A 71 -7.30 7.84 15.83
CA PRO A 71 -6.22 8.43 15.04
C PRO A 71 -4.99 7.53 15.07
N MET A 72 -4.21 7.52 13.97
CA MET A 72 -2.94 6.83 13.89
C MET A 72 -1.79 7.83 13.64
N ALA A 73 -0.79 7.81 14.53
CA ALA A 73 0.44 8.59 14.39
C ALA A 73 1.53 7.74 13.72
N SER A 74 2.12 8.23 12.63
CA SER A 74 3.34 7.65 12.07
C SER A 74 4.55 8.15 12.85
N VAL A 75 5.36 7.24 13.41
CA VAL A 75 6.57 7.58 14.17
C VAL A 75 7.80 7.20 13.37
N GLY A 76 8.67 8.19 13.13
CA GLY A 76 9.93 7.97 12.42
C GLY A 76 10.90 7.12 13.25
N PRO A 77 11.45 6.01 12.69
CA PRO A 77 12.36 5.13 13.43
C PRO A 77 13.62 5.82 13.97
N SER A 78 14.05 6.92 13.35
CA SER A 78 15.18 7.74 13.81
C SER A 78 14.99 8.32 15.23
N VAL A 79 13.75 8.48 15.69
CA VAL A 79 13.47 8.93 17.08
C VAL A 79 14.16 8.02 18.09
N LYS A 80 14.12 6.69 17.85
CA LYS A 80 14.82 5.73 18.70
C LYS A 80 16.25 5.47 18.25
N SER A 81 16.45 5.15 16.96
CA SER A 81 17.75 4.66 16.47
C SER A 81 18.86 5.72 16.46
N ILE A 82 18.51 7.00 16.27
CA ILE A 82 19.48 8.11 16.22
C ILE A 82 19.41 8.95 17.48
N TYR A 83 18.20 9.37 17.90
CA TYR A 83 18.05 10.30 19.02
C TYR A 83 17.94 9.60 20.38
N GLY A 84 17.80 8.26 20.42
CA GLY A 84 17.78 7.47 21.65
C GLY A 84 16.56 7.72 22.55
N VAL A 85 15.49 8.32 22.02
CA VAL A 85 14.31 8.69 22.81
C VAL A 85 13.40 7.48 23.01
N ASP A 86 12.99 7.24 24.27
CA ASP A 86 11.96 6.28 24.63
C ASP A 86 10.61 6.98 24.78
N MET A 87 9.63 6.52 24.00
CA MET A 87 8.30 7.11 23.99
C MET A 87 7.39 6.42 25.02
N ARG A 88 6.59 7.20 25.72
CA ARG A 88 5.51 6.70 26.58
C ARG A 88 4.23 6.66 25.76
N CYS A 89 3.66 5.49 25.60
CA CYS A 89 2.46 5.27 24.79
C CYS A 89 1.48 4.26 25.40
N PRO A 90 1.13 4.41 26.70
CA PRO A 90 0.11 3.55 27.29
C PRO A 90 -1.22 3.71 26.55
N GLY A 91 -1.92 2.60 26.33
CA GLY A 91 -3.19 2.58 25.60
C GLY A 91 -3.03 2.75 24.09
N ALA A 92 -1.83 2.68 23.51
CA ALA A 92 -1.62 2.66 22.08
C ALA A 92 -1.70 1.24 21.51
N LEU A 93 -2.26 1.10 20.30
CA LEU A 93 -2.00 -0.04 19.42
C LEU A 93 -0.88 0.33 18.45
N CYS A 94 0.29 -0.32 18.54
CA CYS A 94 1.37 -0.12 17.60
C CYS A 94 1.29 -1.15 16.47
N ILE A 95 1.18 -0.71 15.23
CA ILE A 95 1.25 -1.56 14.04
C ILE A 95 2.60 -1.34 13.36
N SER A 96 3.45 -2.37 13.38
CA SER A 96 4.76 -2.35 12.74
C SER A 96 4.74 -3.25 11.50
N VAL A 97 4.99 -2.68 10.32
CA VAL A 97 4.95 -3.41 9.06
C VAL A 97 6.36 -3.53 8.48
N SER A 98 6.81 -4.75 8.24
CA SER A 98 8.09 -5.03 7.57
C SER A 98 8.08 -6.42 6.95
N GLN A 99 8.25 -6.49 5.62
CA GLN A 99 8.26 -7.75 4.90
C GLN A 99 9.30 -8.75 5.46
N SER A 100 10.54 -8.33 5.66
CA SER A 100 11.61 -9.16 6.20
C SER A 100 11.62 -9.25 7.73
N GLY A 101 11.10 -8.22 8.41
CA GLY A 101 11.16 -8.06 9.86
C GLY A 101 12.59 -7.94 10.40
N GLN A 102 13.57 -7.53 9.57
CA GLN A 102 14.99 -7.50 9.94
C GLN A 102 15.60 -6.10 10.05
N SER A 103 14.89 -5.04 9.63
CA SER A 103 15.40 -3.66 9.68
C SER A 103 15.65 -3.23 11.13
N PRO A 104 16.91 -2.93 11.52
CA PRO A 104 17.28 -2.72 12.93
C PRO A 104 16.53 -1.56 13.58
N ASP A 105 16.36 -0.46 12.87
CA ASP A 105 15.66 0.73 13.33
C ASP A 105 14.16 0.51 13.58
N ILE A 106 13.50 -0.28 12.72
CA ILE A 106 12.09 -0.69 12.89
C ILE A 106 11.96 -1.59 14.13
N VAL A 107 12.87 -2.54 14.30
CA VAL A 107 12.89 -3.46 15.45
C VAL A 107 13.08 -2.69 16.76
N GLN A 108 14.09 -1.80 16.81
CA GLN A 108 14.39 -1.01 18.02
C GLN A 108 13.24 -0.10 18.41
N LEU A 109 12.60 0.58 17.44
CA LEU A 109 11.46 1.44 17.73
C LEU A 109 10.27 0.62 18.20
N THR A 110 9.95 -0.50 17.55
CA THR A 110 8.84 -1.38 17.96
C THR A 110 9.03 -1.89 19.38
N GLN A 111 10.25 -2.34 19.72
CA GLN A 111 10.59 -2.78 21.06
C GLN A 111 10.39 -1.64 22.09
N SER A 112 10.93 -0.45 21.82
CA SER A 112 10.81 0.72 22.69
C SER A 112 9.34 1.14 22.93
N LEU A 113 8.50 1.09 21.88
CA LEU A 113 7.07 1.40 21.99
C LEU A 113 6.34 0.32 22.82
N THR A 114 6.71 -0.96 22.68
CA THR A 114 6.16 -2.06 23.48
C THR A 114 6.52 -1.88 24.96
N GLU A 115 7.77 -1.59 25.26
CA GLU A 115 8.27 -1.28 26.61
C GLU A 115 7.61 0.00 27.16
N GLY A 116 7.27 0.96 26.29
CA GLY A 116 6.57 2.21 26.59
C GLY A 116 5.07 2.06 26.87
N GLY A 117 4.53 0.83 26.79
CA GLY A 117 3.15 0.49 27.15
C GLY A 117 2.17 0.31 25.99
N ALA A 118 2.64 0.31 24.73
CA ALA A 118 1.80 -0.04 23.59
C ALA A 118 1.58 -1.55 23.50
N TYR A 119 0.39 -1.97 23.07
CA TYR A 119 0.22 -3.32 22.51
C TYR A 119 0.70 -3.30 21.05
N SER A 120 1.77 -4.02 20.77
CA SER A 120 2.38 -4.00 19.44
C SER A 120 2.04 -5.24 18.60
N VAL A 121 1.76 -5.01 17.31
CA VAL A 121 1.48 -6.05 16.32
C VAL A 121 2.46 -5.90 15.16
N ALA A 122 3.30 -6.92 14.94
CA ALA A 122 4.17 -7.02 13.79
C ALA A 122 3.42 -7.69 12.63
N ILE A 123 3.34 -7.01 11.48
CA ILE A 123 2.82 -7.58 10.22
C ILE A 123 4.04 -7.88 9.34
N THR A 124 4.34 -9.17 9.15
CA THR A 124 5.60 -9.59 8.49
C THR A 124 5.44 -10.89 7.72
N ASN A 125 6.29 -11.13 6.73
CA ASN A 125 6.36 -12.40 6.02
C ASN A 125 7.20 -13.47 6.75
N ASN A 126 7.90 -13.06 7.83
CA ASN A 126 8.76 -13.94 8.63
C ASN A 126 8.43 -13.77 10.13
N THR A 127 7.61 -14.66 10.65
CA THR A 127 7.22 -14.67 12.08
C THR A 127 8.34 -15.13 13.04
N GLY A 128 9.47 -15.60 12.53
CA GLY A 128 10.69 -15.85 13.29
C GLY A 128 11.66 -14.67 13.32
N SER A 129 11.29 -13.53 12.75
CA SER A 129 12.14 -12.34 12.62
C SER A 129 12.35 -11.60 13.95
N ALA A 130 13.38 -10.74 13.97
CA ALA A 130 13.64 -9.85 15.10
C ALA A 130 12.44 -8.95 15.40
N LEU A 131 11.73 -8.42 14.39
CA LEU A 131 10.53 -7.62 14.56
C LEU A 131 9.40 -8.42 15.23
N ALA A 132 9.17 -9.65 14.77
CA ALA A 132 8.13 -10.51 15.34
C ALA A 132 8.39 -10.81 16.84
N ASN A 133 9.67 -10.96 17.20
CA ASN A 133 10.08 -11.19 18.60
C ASN A 133 10.01 -9.93 19.47
N ALA A 134 10.12 -8.75 18.88
CA ALA A 134 10.02 -7.46 19.60
C ALA A 134 8.58 -7.01 19.86
N ALA A 135 7.61 -7.57 19.13
CA ALA A 135 6.20 -7.21 19.23
C ALA A 135 5.42 -8.11 20.19
N SER A 136 4.29 -7.60 20.72
CA SER A 136 3.35 -8.37 21.58
C SER A 136 2.65 -9.50 20.81
N SER A 137 2.40 -9.29 19.52
CA SER A 137 1.85 -10.29 18.58
C SER A 137 2.48 -10.16 17.21
N ALA A 138 2.53 -11.25 16.46
CA ALA A 138 3.01 -11.26 15.09
C ALA A 138 1.98 -11.91 14.15
N LEU A 139 1.67 -11.21 13.05
CA LEU A 139 0.81 -11.68 11.97
C LEU A 139 1.67 -12.02 10.75
N SER A 140 1.60 -13.27 10.32
CA SER A 140 2.17 -13.67 9.03
C SER A 140 1.30 -13.15 7.89
N ILE A 141 1.92 -12.56 6.87
CA ILE A 141 1.20 -12.16 5.65
C ILE A 141 1.08 -13.29 4.62
N HIS A 142 1.66 -14.46 4.89
CA HIS A 142 1.59 -15.68 4.07
C HIS A 142 1.85 -15.47 2.55
N ALA A 143 2.63 -14.43 2.19
CA ALA A 143 2.88 -14.10 0.78
C ALA A 143 3.79 -15.13 0.07
N GLY A 144 4.48 -15.98 0.82
CA GLY A 144 5.54 -16.81 0.28
C GLY A 144 6.80 -16.00 -0.09
N PRO A 145 7.81 -16.62 -0.70
CA PRO A 145 9.02 -15.92 -1.11
C PRO A 145 8.72 -14.84 -2.15
N GLU A 146 9.24 -13.63 -1.96
CA GLU A 146 9.22 -12.53 -2.92
C GLU A 146 10.64 -12.12 -3.22
N LEU A 147 11.09 -12.39 -4.45
CA LEU A 147 12.49 -12.31 -4.88
C LEU A 147 12.82 -11.01 -5.60
N SER A 148 11.88 -10.45 -6.36
CA SER A 148 12.06 -9.11 -6.95
C SER A 148 12.24 -8.07 -5.85
N VAL A 149 13.12 -7.09 -6.08
CA VAL A 149 13.46 -6.08 -5.07
C VAL A 149 12.24 -5.24 -4.72
N ALA A 150 11.51 -4.76 -5.73
CA ALA A 150 10.30 -3.99 -5.52
C ALA A 150 9.15 -4.90 -4.99
N ALA A 151 8.54 -4.49 -3.89
CA ALA A 151 7.43 -5.22 -3.30
C ALA A 151 6.17 -5.16 -4.18
N THR A 152 5.46 -6.29 -4.27
CA THR A 152 4.17 -6.43 -4.95
C THR A 152 3.19 -7.23 -4.09
N LYS A 153 3.26 -8.56 -4.14
CA LYS A 153 2.36 -9.43 -3.38
C LYS A 153 2.48 -9.25 -1.86
N THR A 154 3.69 -8.96 -1.36
CA THR A 154 3.88 -8.72 0.08
C THR A 154 3.26 -7.39 0.52
N PHE A 155 3.23 -6.36 -0.32
CA PHE A 155 2.48 -5.13 -0.06
C PHE A 155 0.98 -5.41 0.01
N VAL A 156 0.42 -6.09 -0.99
CA VAL A 156 -1.01 -6.43 -1.05
C VAL A 156 -1.44 -7.24 0.18
N THR A 157 -0.68 -8.29 0.52
CA THR A 157 -1.02 -9.11 1.68
C THR A 157 -0.85 -8.37 3.01
N SER A 158 0.06 -7.37 3.09
CA SER A 158 0.19 -6.50 4.27
C SER A 158 -1.03 -5.58 4.44
N LEU A 159 -1.53 -4.99 3.35
CA LEU A 159 -2.78 -4.20 3.38
C LEU A 159 -3.93 -5.05 3.93
N ILE A 160 -4.09 -6.26 3.38
CA ILE A 160 -5.19 -7.15 3.72
C ILE A 160 -5.08 -7.66 5.15
N ALA A 161 -3.90 -8.08 5.61
CA ALA A 161 -3.70 -8.55 6.98
C ALA A 161 -4.04 -7.46 8.02
N GLY A 162 -3.62 -6.21 7.76
CA GLY A 162 -3.94 -5.09 8.63
C GLY A 162 -5.42 -4.70 8.59
N LEU A 163 -6.03 -4.63 7.39
CA LEU A 163 -7.45 -4.33 7.25
C LEU A 163 -8.32 -5.39 7.90
N TRP A 164 -7.98 -6.67 7.71
CA TRP A 164 -8.68 -7.80 8.34
C TRP A 164 -8.61 -7.72 9.85
N LEU A 165 -7.42 -7.44 10.42
CA LEU A 165 -7.27 -7.22 11.86
C LEU A 165 -8.21 -6.10 12.35
N LEU A 166 -8.24 -4.94 11.68
CA LEU A 166 -9.09 -3.82 12.10
C LEU A 166 -10.59 -4.13 11.94
N ALA A 167 -10.97 -4.86 10.89
CA ALA A 167 -12.35 -5.31 10.69
C ALA A 167 -12.79 -6.28 11.80
N GLU A 168 -11.92 -7.23 12.20
CA GLU A 168 -12.17 -8.14 13.33
C GLU A 168 -12.26 -7.38 14.66
N VAL A 169 -11.40 -6.37 14.88
CA VAL A 169 -11.46 -5.54 16.09
C VAL A 169 -12.78 -4.79 16.16
N LYS A 170 -13.26 -4.26 15.03
CA LYS A 170 -14.56 -3.57 14.92
C LYS A 170 -15.74 -4.53 15.03
N GLY A 171 -15.61 -5.77 14.54
CA GLY A 171 -16.73 -6.70 14.34
C GLY A 171 -17.59 -6.27 13.13
N ASP A 172 -16.96 -5.86 12.01
CA ASP A 172 -17.62 -5.42 10.79
C ASP A 172 -17.79 -6.60 9.83
N ASP A 173 -18.93 -7.27 9.90
CA ASP A 173 -19.22 -8.48 9.11
C ASP A 173 -19.28 -8.21 7.59
N GLU A 174 -19.68 -7.01 7.17
CA GLU A 174 -19.74 -6.64 5.75
C GLU A 174 -18.31 -6.52 5.19
N LEU A 175 -17.44 -5.81 5.89
CA LEU A 175 -16.04 -5.68 5.51
C LEU A 175 -15.29 -7.01 5.58
N LEU A 176 -15.55 -7.83 6.60
CA LEU A 176 -14.99 -9.19 6.72
C LEU A 176 -15.39 -10.05 5.53
N SER A 177 -16.67 -10.03 5.14
CA SER A 177 -17.14 -10.72 3.93
C SER A 177 -16.43 -10.23 2.66
N ALA A 178 -16.20 -8.91 2.54
CA ALA A 178 -15.50 -8.33 1.40
C ALA A 178 -14.02 -8.74 1.34
N VAL A 179 -13.33 -8.78 2.49
CA VAL A 179 -11.94 -9.26 2.59
C VAL A 179 -11.83 -10.70 2.09
N HIS A 180 -12.76 -11.57 2.47
CA HIS A 180 -12.76 -12.97 2.04
C HIS A 180 -13.05 -13.17 0.54
N LYS A 181 -13.65 -12.19 -0.15
CA LYS A 181 -13.90 -12.21 -1.60
C LYS A 181 -12.75 -11.62 -2.43
N LEU A 182 -11.73 -11.07 -1.78
CA LEU A 182 -10.60 -10.43 -2.49
C LEU A 182 -9.84 -11.34 -3.46
N PRO A 183 -9.60 -12.63 -3.21
CA PRO A 183 -8.89 -13.48 -4.19
C PRO A 183 -9.52 -13.45 -5.59
N GLU A 184 -10.84 -13.52 -5.68
CA GLU A 184 -11.56 -13.47 -6.96
C GLU A 184 -11.43 -12.09 -7.63
N ALA A 185 -11.61 -11.01 -6.88
CA ALA A 185 -11.47 -9.65 -7.39
C ALA A 185 -10.03 -9.35 -7.86
N LEU A 186 -9.03 -9.85 -7.13
CA LEU A 186 -7.62 -9.68 -7.47
C LEU A 186 -7.22 -10.50 -8.71
N ALA A 187 -7.81 -11.70 -8.91
CA ALA A 187 -7.62 -12.47 -10.14
C ALA A 187 -8.11 -11.71 -11.38
N GLN A 188 -9.16 -10.92 -11.25
CA GLN A 188 -9.62 -10.01 -12.31
C GLN A 188 -8.73 -8.77 -12.41
N ALA A 189 -8.36 -8.15 -11.29
CA ALA A 189 -7.59 -6.92 -11.25
C ALA A 189 -6.21 -7.03 -11.91
N ILE A 190 -5.49 -8.14 -11.70
CA ILE A 190 -4.17 -8.36 -12.33
C ILE A 190 -4.23 -8.52 -13.86
N THR A 191 -5.43 -8.68 -14.44
CA THR A 191 -5.64 -8.78 -15.89
C THR A 191 -6.12 -7.48 -16.53
N CYS A 192 -6.35 -6.42 -15.74
CA CYS A 192 -6.73 -5.11 -16.28
C CYS A 192 -5.63 -4.55 -17.18
N ASP A 193 -5.99 -4.22 -18.42
CA ASP A 193 -5.06 -3.65 -19.39
C ASP A 193 -5.05 -2.12 -19.29
N TRP A 194 -3.90 -1.57 -18.90
CA TRP A 194 -3.64 -0.13 -18.85
C TRP A 194 -2.66 0.31 -19.94
N GLY A 195 -2.71 -0.33 -21.11
CA GLY A 195 -1.84 -0.05 -22.26
C GLY A 195 -1.83 1.42 -22.68
N ALA A 196 -2.95 2.14 -22.55
CA ALA A 196 -3.03 3.56 -22.83
C ALA A 196 -2.07 4.40 -21.95
N VAL A 197 -1.86 4.00 -20.70
CA VAL A 197 -0.90 4.65 -19.79
C VAL A 197 0.53 4.34 -20.22
N VAL A 198 0.80 3.11 -20.66
CA VAL A 198 2.15 2.71 -21.13
C VAL A 198 2.63 3.59 -22.27
N GLU A 199 1.72 3.97 -23.19
CA GLU A 199 2.04 4.87 -24.31
C GLU A 199 2.25 6.33 -23.87
N ALA A 200 1.57 6.75 -22.82
CA ALA A 200 1.64 8.12 -22.28
C ALA A 200 2.87 8.38 -21.41
N VAL A 201 3.40 7.33 -20.76
CA VAL A 201 4.49 7.45 -19.79
C VAL A 201 5.83 7.15 -20.44
N ASP A 202 6.27 8.01 -21.36
CA ASP A 202 7.61 7.94 -21.97
C ASP A 202 8.60 8.98 -21.42
N GLY A 203 8.09 9.98 -20.70
CA GLY A 203 8.83 11.08 -20.09
C GLY A 203 9.60 10.72 -18.82
N GLN A 204 10.08 11.77 -18.13
CA GLN A 204 10.88 11.66 -16.91
C GLN A 204 10.09 11.97 -15.65
N SER A 205 8.86 12.46 -15.75
CA SER A 205 8.04 12.88 -14.62
C SER A 205 6.57 12.58 -14.84
N LEU A 206 5.86 12.27 -13.77
CA LEU A 206 4.41 12.09 -13.72
C LEU A 206 3.86 12.34 -12.32
N PHE A 207 2.54 12.55 -12.22
CA PHE A 207 1.84 12.54 -10.96
C PHE A 207 0.97 11.30 -10.80
N THR A 208 0.87 10.83 -9.55
CA THR A 208 -0.16 9.90 -9.12
C THR A 208 -1.05 10.59 -8.10
N LEU A 209 -2.36 10.42 -8.21
CA LEU A 209 -3.34 11.06 -7.34
C LEU A 209 -4.19 10.02 -6.61
N GLY A 210 -4.60 10.37 -5.41
CA GLY A 210 -5.57 9.59 -4.65
C GLY A 210 -6.23 10.47 -3.59
N ARG A 211 -7.21 9.93 -2.88
CA ARG A 211 -7.82 10.58 -1.72
C ARG A 211 -8.28 9.51 -0.73
N GLY A 212 -8.24 9.81 0.59
CA GLY A 212 -8.55 8.80 1.58
C GLY A 212 -7.61 7.60 1.46
N MET A 213 -8.16 6.40 1.51
CA MET A 213 -7.38 5.17 1.41
C MET A 213 -6.64 5.02 0.07
N SER A 214 -7.22 5.54 -1.03
CA SER A 214 -6.58 5.52 -2.36
C SER A 214 -5.34 6.41 -2.44
N TRP A 215 -5.15 7.39 -1.53
CA TRP A 215 -3.91 8.16 -1.48
C TRP A 215 -2.71 7.31 -1.07
N ALA A 216 -2.88 6.33 -0.18
CA ALA A 216 -1.82 5.38 0.14
C ALA A 216 -1.38 4.55 -1.08
N ILE A 217 -2.33 4.18 -1.95
CA ILE A 217 -2.06 3.47 -3.20
C ILE A 217 -1.33 4.36 -4.20
N SER A 218 -1.71 5.62 -4.29
CA SER A 218 -1.03 6.64 -5.09
C SER A 218 0.44 6.81 -4.64
N ASN A 219 0.72 6.84 -3.33
CA ASN A 219 2.08 6.89 -2.80
C ASN A 219 2.90 5.66 -3.21
N GLU A 220 2.32 4.48 -3.11
CA GLU A 220 2.97 3.23 -3.54
C GLU A 220 3.24 3.22 -5.04
N ALA A 221 2.29 3.68 -5.85
CA ALA A 221 2.45 3.78 -7.30
C ALA A 221 3.61 4.72 -7.68
N ALA A 222 3.68 5.91 -7.05
CA ALA A 222 4.79 6.84 -7.25
C ALA A 222 6.15 6.23 -6.85
N LEU A 223 6.20 5.48 -5.76
CA LEU A 223 7.41 4.77 -5.35
C LEU A 223 7.82 3.73 -6.40
N LYS A 224 6.89 2.92 -6.88
CA LYS A 224 7.18 1.88 -7.90
C LYS A 224 7.70 2.47 -9.21
N PHE A 225 7.15 3.58 -9.69
CA PHE A 225 7.71 4.27 -10.87
C PHE A 225 9.16 4.69 -10.66
N LYS A 226 9.51 5.20 -9.48
CA LYS A 226 10.89 5.55 -9.14
C LYS A 226 11.80 4.34 -9.09
N GLU A 227 11.37 3.29 -8.39
CA GLU A 227 12.16 2.07 -8.18
C GLU A 227 12.38 1.30 -9.49
N THR A 228 11.32 1.01 -10.24
CA THR A 228 11.37 0.06 -11.36
C THR A 228 11.53 0.72 -12.71
N CYS A 229 11.00 1.94 -12.90
CA CYS A 229 11.01 2.64 -14.18
C CYS A 229 12.01 3.79 -14.26
N GLN A 230 12.63 4.19 -13.12
CA GLN A 230 13.54 5.34 -13.02
C GLN A 230 12.85 6.63 -13.50
N ILE A 231 11.58 6.79 -13.20
CA ILE A 231 10.77 7.97 -13.49
C ILE A 231 10.56 8.75 -12.19
N HIS A 232 10.75 10.06 -12.23
CA HIS A 232 10.40 10.94 -11.13
C HIS A 232 8.87 11.02 -11.01
N ALA A 233 8.31 10.30 -10.06
CA ALA A 233 6.88 10.28 -9.80
C ALA A 233 6.57 10.85 -8.42
N GLU A 234 5.61 11.75 -8.35
CA GLU A 234 5.12 12.33 -7.09
C GLU A 234 3.65 11.98 -6.88
N SER A 235 3.31 11.71 -5.62
CA SER A 235 1.95 11.41 -5.21
C SER A 235 1.36 12.59 -4.46
N TYR A 236 0.13 12.96 -4.84
CA TYR A 236 -0.64 13.98 -4.14
C TYR A 236 -2.04 13.49 -3.78
N SER A 237 -2.59 14.02 -2.69
CA SER A 237 -4.03 14.02 -2.52
C SER A 237 -4.66 14.84 -3.65
N SER A 238 -5.84 14.41 -4.15
CA SER A 238 -6.55 15.17 -5.18
C SER A 238 -6.86 16.62 -4.76
N ALA A 239 -6.92 16.90 -3.46
CA ALA A 239 -7.04 18.27 -2.98
C ALA A 239 -5.69 19.01 -3.04
N GLU A 240 -4.61 18.39 -2.54
CA GLU A 240 -3.29 19.02 -2.42
C GLU A 240 -2.66 19.37 -3.76
N VAL A 241 -2.91 18.59 -4.82
CA VAL A 241 -2.37 18.88 -6.15
C VAL A 241 -2.76 20.27 -6.65
N LEU A 242 -3.91 20.80 -6.23
CA LEU A 242 -4.39 22.14 -6.61
C LEU A 242 -3.72 23.27 -5.82
N HIS A 243 -3.02 22.97 -4.72
CA HIS A 243 -2.35 23.94 -3.83
C HIS A 243 -0.86 24.16 -4.15
N GLY A 244 -0.50 24.17 -5.44
CA GLY A 244 0.85 24.43 -5.91
C GLY A 244 1.33 23.46 -7.00
N PRO A 245 1.33 22.14 -6.78
CA PRO A 245 1.84 21.16 -7.74
C PRO A 245 1.23 21.25 -9.15
N VAL A 246 -0.02 21.66 -9.26
CA VAL A 246 -0.70 21.88 -10.54
C VAL A 246 0.03 22.89 -11.46
N SER A 247 0.92 23.71 -10.91
CA SER A 247 1.66 24.72 -11.67
C SER A 247 2.65 24.12 -12.68
N ILE A 248 3.08 22.87 -12.51
CA ILE A 248 3.97 22.18 -13.45
C ILE A 248 3.22 21.26 -14.43
N VAL A 249 1.91 21.17 -14.29
CA VAL A 249 1.06 20.36 -15.18
C VAL A 249 0.81 21.15 -16.45
N ASP A 250 1.31 20.65 -17.57
CA ASP A 250 1.19 21.24 -18.90
C ASP A 250 0.72 20.20 -19.95
N GLN A 251 0.80 20.60 -21.21
CA GLN A 251 0.38 19.76 -22.34
C GLN A 251 1.12 18.41 -22.35
N GLY A 252 0.37 17.33 -22.25
CA GLY A 252 0.90 15.97 -22.30
C GLY A 252 1.48 15.46 -20.98
N PHE A 253 1.40 16.21 -19.87
CA PHE A 253 1.89 15.76 -18.57
C PHE A 253 1.07 14.56 -18.07
N PRO A 254 1.70 13.39 -17.77
CA PRO A 254 0.96 12.20 -17.37
C PRO A 254 0.48 12.27 -15.92
N VAL A 255 -0.78 11.91 -15.69
CA VAL A 255 -1.39 11.83 -14.35
C VAL A 255 -2.21 10.54 -14.24
N ILE A 256 -2.00 9.79 -13.16
CA ILE A 256 -2.81 8.60 -12.85
C ILE A 256 -3.57 8.85 -11.55
N ALA A 257 -4.89 8.84 -11.60
CA ALA A 257 -5.78 9.06 -10.46
C ALA A 257 -6.41 7.75 -9.99
N PHE A 258 -6.14 7.39 -8.74
CA PHE A 258 -6.73 6.23 -8.08
C PHE A 258 -7.98 6.64 -7.32
N ALA A 259 -9.12 6.08 -7.70
CA ALA A 259 -10.40 6.31 -7.06
C ALA A 259 -11.02 4.99 -6.59
N SER A 260 -11.62 5.01 -5.41
CA SER A 260 -12.48 3.94 -4.86
C SER A 260 -13.94 4.32 -5.00
N GLY A 261 -14.86 3.36 -4.88
CA GLY A 261 -16.31 3.61 -4.88
C GLY A 261 -16.79 4.22 -3.55
N ASP A 262 -16.11 5.25 -3.06
CA ASP A 262 -16.37 5.91 -1.79
C ASP A 262 -16.86 7.36 -1.96
N ALA A 263 -17.00 8.06 -0.84
CA ALA A 263 -17.45 9.46 -0.83
C ALA A 263 -16.51 10.45 -1.54
N ALA A 264 -15.23 10.06 -1.77
CA ALA A 264 -14.24 10.90 -2.43
C ALA A 264 -14.20 10.71 -3.95
N GLU A 265 -14.86 9.68 -4.50
CA GLU A 265 -14.78 9.31 -5.92
C GLU A 265 -15.17 10.47 -6.85
N ALA A 266 -16.27 11.14 -6.58
CA ALA A 266 -16.73 12.26 -7.39
C ALA A 266 -15.71 13.41 -7.41
N ASN A 267 -15.13 13.75 -6.27
CA ASN A 267 -14.11 14.80 -6.18
C ASN A 267 -12.82 14.42 -6.93
N ILE A 268 -12.41 13.16 -6.88
CA ILE A 268 -11.23 12.69 -7.65
C ILE A 268 -11.51 12.81 -9.16
N ALA A 269 -12.71 12.45 -9.61
CA ALA A 269 -13.11 12.57 -11.01
C ALA A 269 -13.11 14.03 -11.49
N GLU A 270 -13.70 14.95 -10.70
CA GLU A 270 -13.68 16.39 -10.98
C GLU A 270 -12.26 16.96 -11.12
N VAL A 271 -11.35 16.56 -10.21
CA VAL A 271 -9.94 17.00 -10.27
C VAL A 271 -9.23 16.40 -11.47
N ALA A 272 -9.48 15.14 -11.80
CA ALA A 272 -8.93 14.48 -12.98
C ALA A 272 -9.34 15.22 -14.27
N ASP A 273 -10.63 15.51 -14.43
CA ASP A 273 -11.16 16.28 -15.57
C ASP A 273 -10.60 17.71 -15.62
N ALA A 274 -10.48 18.37 -14.47
CA ALA A 274 -9.88 19.71 -14.40
C ALA A 274 -8.41 19.76 -14.81
N LEU A 275 -7.63 18.69 -14.57
CA LEU A 275 -6.25 18.56 -15.04
C LEU A 275 -6.22 18.22 -16.54
N ALA A 276 -7.11 17.34 -17.02
CA ALA A 276 -7.24 17.02 -18.44
C ALA A 276 -7.58 18.28 -19.26
N ALA A 277 -8.48 19.13 -18.77
CA ALA A 277 -8.82 20.42 -19.38
C ALA A 277 -7.63 21.41 -19.48
N LYS A 278 -6.56 21.20 -18.68
CA LYS A 278 -5.28 21.96 -18.78
C LYS A 278 -4.30 21.36 -19.78
N GLY A 279 -4.66 20.26 -20.44
CA GLY A 279 -3.84 19.58 -21.43
C GLY A 279 -3.07 18.37 -20.90
N ALA A 280 -3.19 18.01 -19.63
CA ALA A 280 -2.59 16.80 -19.08
C ALA A 280 -3.19 15.52 -19.70
N MET A 281 -2.39 14.47 -19.79
CA MET A 281 -2.88 13.12 -20.10
C MET A 281 -3.29 12.44 -18.79
N VAL A 282 -4.57 12.48 -18.48
CA VAL A 282 -5.10 12.00 -17.20
C VAL A 282 -5.83 10.67 -17.37
N PHE A 283 -5.48 9.72 -16.52
CA PHE A 283 -6.06 8.38 -16.47
C PHE A 283 -6.63 8.12 -15.07
N ALA A 284 -7.85 7.61 -14.96
CA ALA A 284 -8.51 7.45 -13.68
C ALA A 284 -9.18 6.08 -13.52
N THR A 285 -9.09 5.50 -12.32
CA THR A 285 -9.79 4.25 -11.97
C THR A 285 -11.24 4.50 -11.56
N THR A 286 -11.97 5.26 -12.36
CA THR A 286 -13.40 5.52 -12.19
C THR A 286 -14.07 5.83 -13.53
N ASN A 287 -15.34 5.48 -13.65
CA ASN A 287 -16.16 5.78 -14.82
C ASN A 287 -16.86 7.16 -14.71
N LYS A 288 -16.60 7.92 -13.65
CA LYS A 288 -17.23 9.25 -13.42
C LYS A 288 -16.51 10.40 -14.10
N VAL A 289 -15.38 10.14 -14.76
CA VAL A 289 -14.63 11.12 -15.55
C VAL A 289 -15.30 11.39 -16.90
N SER A 290 -15.15 12.60 -17.42
CA SER A 290 -15.68 13.05 -18.70
C SER A 290 -14.56 13.38 -19.71
N ASP A 291 -13.53 14.10 -19.26
CA ASP A 291 -12.41 14.56 -20.09
C ASP A 291 -11.16 13.68 -19.89
N ALA A 292 -10.98 13.12 -18.68
CA ALA A 292 -9.94 12.16 -18.41
C ALA A 292 -10.30 10.76 -18.94
N VAL A 293 -9.29 9.91 -19.13
CA VAL A 293 -9.47 8.54 -19.63
C VAL A 293 -9.81 7.60 -18.48
N SER A 294 -10.98 6.95 -18.54
CA SER A 294 -11.32 5.88 -17.60
C SER A 294 -10.49 4.62 -17.88
N LEU A 295 -9.78 4.15 -16.86
CA LEU A 295 -9.02 2.88 -16.93
C LEU A 295 -9.93 1.69 -16.59
N PRO A 296 -9.72 0.52 -17.20
CA PRO A 296 -10.30 -0.73 -16.72
C PRO A 296 -9.95 -0.93 -15.24
N HIS A 297 -10.95 -1.13 -14.39
CA HIS A 297 -10.74 -1.31 -12.96
C HIS A 297 -11.79 -2.27 -12.38
N VAL A 298 -11.44 -2.90 -11.26
CA VAL A 298 -12.32 -3.81 -10.54
C VAL A 298 -12.86 -3.10 -9.30
N ARG A 299 -14.19 -2.98 -9.19
CA ARG A 299 -14.85 -2.65 -7.94
C ARG A 299 -15.07 -3.91 -7.13
N THR A 300 -14.68 -3.87 -5.90
CA THR A 300 -14.88 -4.96 -4.95
C THR A 300 -16.24 -4.85 -4.27
N SER A 301 -16.58 -5.79 -3.39
CA SER A 301 -17.86 -5.75 -2.68
C SER A 301 -17.90 -4.71 -1.54
N HIS A 302 -16.76 -4.05 -1.22
CA HIS A 302 -16.70 -3.00 -0.22
C HIS A 302 -15.65 -1.96 -0.63
N TRP A 303 -15.97 -0.67 -0.55
CA TRP A 303 -15.12 0.42 -1.03
C TRP A 303 -13.73 0.48 -0.36
N MET A 304 -13.59 0.02 0.90
CA MET A 304 -12.29 -0.06 1.57
C MET A 304 -11.34 -1.07 0.94
N THR A 305 -11.85 -2.05 0.22
CA THR A 305 -11.04 -3.07 -0.48
C THR A 305 -10.74 -2.69 -1.95
N ASP A 306 -11.41 -1.68 -2.53
CA ASP A 306 -11.13 -1.18 -3.90
C ASP A 306 -9.67 -0.75 -4.11
N PRO A 307 -9.00 -0.05 -3.16
CA PRO A 307 -7.59 0.32 -3.31
C PRO A 307 -6.67 -0.89 -3.50
N VAL A 308 -7.01 -2.03 -2.87
CA VAL A 308 -6.24 -3.28 -2.99
C VAL A 308 -6.33 -3.85 -4.42
N ALA A 309 -7.50 -3.81 -5.03
CA ALA A 309 -7.68 -4.20 -6.43
C ALA A 309 -6.96 -3.23 -7.39
N SER A 310 -7.02 -1.93 -7.11
CA SER A 310 -6.38 -0.88 -7.93
C SER A 310 -4.87 -1.03 -7.97
N ILE A 311 -4.21 -1.29 -6.84
CA ILE A 311 -2.75 -1.48 -6.83
C ILE A 311 -2.33 -2.78 -7.53
N ALA A 312 -3.14 -3.83 -7.45
CA ALA A 312 -2.87 -5.08 -8.17
C ALA A 312 -2.88 -4.86 -9.69
N SER A 313 -3.85 -4.10 -10.22
CA SER A 313 -3.88 -3.68 -11.63
C SER A 313 -2.67 -2.83 -12.01
N PHE A 314 -2.30 -1.88 -11.17
CA PHE A 314 -1.17 -0.98 -11.38
C PHE A 314 0.17 -1.72 -11.49
N TYR A 315 0.38 -2.80 -10.74
CA TYR A 315 1.64 -3.54 -10.83
C TYR A 315 1.89 -4.13 -12.21
N GLY A 316 0.83 -4.56 -12.92
CA GLY A 316 0.93 -4.99 -14.31
C GLY A 316 1.43 -3.89 -15.25
N LEU A 317 0.92 -2.66 -15.05
CA LEU A 317 1.34 -1.46 -15.78
C LEU A 317 2.83 -1.16 -15.53
N VAL A 318 3.24 -0.99 -14.28
CA VAL A 318 4.58 -0.50 -13.96
C VAL A 318 5.67 -1.47 -14.38
N GLU A 319 5.43 -2.79 -14.33
CA GLU A 319 6.33 -3.81 -14.86
C GLU A 319 6.45 -3.70 -16.38
N THR A 320 5.34 -3.49 -17.09
CA THR A 320 5.33 -3.29 -18.54
C THR A 320 6.09 -2.01 -18.94
N VAL A 321 5.90 -0.91 -18.22
CA VAL A 321 6.66 0.34 -18.44
C VAL A 321 8.16 0.12 -18.24
N ALA A 322 8.57 -0.57 -17.17
CA ALA A 322 9.98 -0.88 -16.89
C ALA A 322 10.61 -1.68 -18.03
N THR A 323 9.97 -2.76 -18.46
CA THR A 323 10.48 -3.64 -19.51
C THR A 323 10.53 -2.93 -20.87
N ARG A 324 9.55 -2.10 -21.21
CA ARG A 324 9.54 -1.26 -22.43
C ARG A 324 10.69 -0.26 -22.42
N ARG A 325 11.04 0.31 -21.28
CA ARG A 325 12.20 1.20 -21.10
C ARG A 325 13.54 0.47 -21.09
N GLY A 326 13.56 -0.86 -21.21
CA GLY A 326 14.76 -1.68 -21.16
C GLY A 326 15.36 -1.79 -19.73
N ILE A 327 14.56 -1.52 -18.70
CA ILE A 327 14.98 -1.60 -17.30
C ILE A 327 14.52 -2.96 -16.73
N ASN A 328 15.43 -3.62 -15.99
CA ASN A 328 15.09 -4.85 -15.28
C ASN A 328 14.35 -4.51 -13.97
N PRO A 329 13.03 -4.79 -13.85
CA PRO A 329 12.27 -4.48 -12.64
C PRO A 329 12.63 -5.38 -11.45
N ASP A 330 13.26 -6.54 -11.69
CA ASP A 330 13.62 -7.50 -10.65
C ASP A 330 14.83 -7.05 -9.82
N ALA A 331 15.73 -6.29 -10.46
CA ALA A 331 16.97 -5.80 -9.84
C ALA A 331 17.20 -4.32 -10.18
N PRO A 332 16.39 -3.40 -9.61
CA PRO A 332 16.57 -1.97 -9.81
C PRO A 332 17.95 -1.51 -9.35
N ARG A 333 18.56 -0.58 -10.11
CA ARG A 333 19.88 -0.07 -9.76
C ARG A 333 19.87 0.61 -8.39
N HIS A 334 20.95 0.43 -7.63
CA HIS A 334 21.15 1.02 -6.29
C HIS A 334 20.22 0.52 -5.19
N LEU A 335 19.34 -0.45 -5.46
CA LEU A 335 18.44 -1.02 -4.47
C LEU A 335 18.83 -2.46 -4.12
N ARG A 336 18.51 -2.85 -2.89
CA ARG A 336 18.62 -4.20 -2.37
C ARG A 336 17.30 -4.62 -1.76
N LYS A 337 17.01 -5.93 -1.75
CA LYS A 337 15.76 -6.47 -1.17
C LYS A 337 15.61 -6.15 0.32
N VAL A 338 16.70 -6.17 1.06
CA VAL A 338 16.73 -5.76 2.46
C VAL A 338 17.67 -4.56 2.58
N THR A 339 17.16 -3.46 3.09
CA THR A 339 17.93 -2.26 3.37
C THR A 339 18.19 -2.19 4.88
N GLU A 340 19.46 -2.19 5.25
CA GLU A 340 19.90 -1.98 6.63
C GLU A 340 20.08 -0.48 6.85
N THR A 341 19.18 0.12 7.63
CA THR A 341 19.26 1.51 8.09
C THR A 341 19.43 1.54 9.59
N VAL A 342 20.28 2.44 10.07
CA VAL A 342 20.54 2.72 11.50
C VAL A 342 19.98 4.08 11.89
#